data_21cd3c01e4711f547cb585a0e3ed2d6c
#
_entry.id   21cd3c01e4711f547cb585a0e3ed2d6c
#
_cell.length_a   1.000
_cell.length_b   1.000
_cell.length_c   1.000
_cell.angle_alpha   90.00
_cell.angle_beta   90.00
_cell.angle_gamma   90.00
#
_symmetry.space_group_name_H-M   'P 1'
#
loop_
_entity.id
_entity.type
_entity.pdbx_description
1 polymer ?
#
loop_
_entity_poly.entity_id
_entity_poly.type
_entity_poly.pdbx_seq_one_letter_code
_entity_poly.pdbx_strand_id
1 'polypeptide(L)'
;MKIKPVICNKIQTKHTSFAVDFDLMQNITFIIGDSGTGKSAVFSFLQELAAEDKTIKCYNYLDKSTGYKTAIKRSKSKLIIIDNADILLDDDMRHYISLDGKNQYIIIGRNPTGLLLSQDEIVELKSETTNGQTRFTLIKSF
;
A
#
# COMPACT_ATOMS: atom_id res chain seq x y z
N MET A 1 -19.66 -3.93 4.89
CA MET A 1 -19.71 -2.58 4.31
C MET A 1 -18.29 -2.07 4.08
N LYS A 2 -18.05 -1.52 2.91
CA LYS A 2 -16.73 -0.99 2.56
C LYS A 2 -16.58 0.44 3.07
N ILE A 3 -15.41 0.72 3.58
CA ILE A 3 -15.05 2.05 4.06
C ILE A 3 -14.37 2.80 2.93
N LYS A 4 -14.80 4.00 2.65
CA LYS A 4 -14.12 4.89 1.71
C LYS A 4 -12.77 5.32 2.28
N PRO A 5 -11.81 5.72 1.42
CA PRO A 5 -10.51 6.18 1.90
C PRO A 5 -10.66 7.31 2.92
N VAL A 6 -10.04 7.13 4.09
CA VAL A 6 -10.18 8.11 5.19
C VAL A 6 -9.10 9.20 5.15
N ILE A 7 -8.02 9.02 4.39
CA ILE A 7 -6.92 9.98 4.30
C ILE A 7 -6.88 10.67 2.95
N CYS A 8 -6.81 9.89 1.86
CA CYS A 8 -6.74 10.47 0.53
C CYS A 8 -7.31 9.49 -0.50
N ASN A 9 -7.81 10.03 -1.60
CA ASN A 9 -8.32 9.21 -2.70
C ASN A 9 -7.35 9.17 -3.89
N LYS A 10 -6.18 9.77 -3.75
CA LYS A 10 -5.18 9.80 -4.82
C LYS A 10 -3.78 9.98 -4.24
N ILE A 11 -2.82 9.26 -4.81
CA ILE A 11 -1.41 9.46 -4.52
C ILE A 11 -0.70 9.74 -5.83
N GLN A 12 0.03 10.83 -5.87
CA GLN A 12 0.85 11.20 -7.03
C GLN A 12 2.24 11.59 -6.55
N THR A 13 3.26 10.99 -7.16
CA THR A 13 4.64 11.41 -6.96
C THR A 13 5.38 11.26 -8.28
N LYS A 14 6.32 12.16 -8.54
CA LYS A 14 7.03 12.21 -9.81
C LYS A 14 8.52 12.31 -9.57
N HIS A 15 9.25 11.48 -10.29
CA HIS A 15 10.71 11.50 -10.33
C HIS A 15 11.15 11.67 -11.77
N THR A 16 12.44 11.85 -12.03
CA THR A 16 12.95 12.15 -13.37
C THR A 16 12.48 11.14 -14.43
N SER A 17 12.55 9.84 -14.12
CA SER A 17 12.19 8.79 -15.07
C SER A 17 10.94 8.01 -14.68
N PHE A 18 10.33 8.33 -13.54
CA PHE A 18 9.22 7.54 -12.99
C PHE A 18 8.14 8.45 -12.41
N ALA A 19 6.91 8.02 -12.52
CA ALA A 19 5.77 8.67 -11.90
C ALA A 19 4.87 7.60 -11.28
N VAL A 20 4.35 7.88 -10.08
CA VAL A 20 3.33 7.05 -9.43
C VAL A 20 2.04 7.87 -9.43
N ASP A 21 0.96 7.26 -9.91
CA ASP A 21 -0.35 7.92 -9.99
C ASP A 21 -1.42 6.89 -9.65
N PHE A 22 -1.78 6.84 -8.38
CA PHE A 22 -2.73 5.86 -7.86
C PHE A 22 -4.05 6.53 -7.50
N ASP A 23 -5.14 5.99 -8.04
CA ASP A 23 -6.49 6.31 -7.58
C ASP A 23 -6.89 5.28 -6.53
N LEU A 24 -7.23 5.76 -5.33
CA LEU A 24 -7.55 4.92 -4.19
C LEU A 24 -9.05 4.98 -3.93
N MET A 25 -9.75 3.92 -4.28
CA MET A 25 -11.22 3.85 -4.22
C MET A 25 -11.74 3.27 -2.91
N GLN A 26 -10.89 2.54 -2.19
CA GLN A 26 -11.24 1.84 -0.96
C GLN A 26 -10.26 2.22 0.14
N ASN A 27 -10.65 2.03 1.41
CA ASN A 27 -9.77 2.33 2.53
C ASN A 27 -8.59 1.36 2.63
N ILE A 28 -8.76 0.13 2.17
CA ILE A 28 -7.67 -0.83 2.06
C ILE A 28 -7.48 -1.14 0.58
N THR A 29 -6.27 -0.95 0.08
CA THR A 29 -5.88 -1.29 -1.29
C THR A 29 -4.79 -2.34 -1.21
N PHE A 30 -5.06 -3.54 -1.73
CA PHE A 30 -4.07 -4.61 -1.77
C PHE A 30 -3.53 -4.72 -3.19
N ILE A 31 -2.24 -4.44 -3.34
CA ILE A 31 -1.56 -4.54 -4.63
C ILE A 31 -0.96 -5.95 -4.72
N ILE A 32 -1.60 -6.80 -5.51
CA ILE A 32 -1.17 -8.17 -5.70
C ILE A 32 -0.28 -8.28 -6.95
N GLY A 33 0.68 -9.17 -6.92
CA GLY A 33 1.52 -9.43 -8.09
C GLY A 33 2.78 -10.18 -7.74
N ASP A 34 3.41 -10.72 -8.78
CA ASP A 34 4.67 -11.44 -8.66
C ASP A 34 5.85 -10.48 -8.64
N SER A 35 7.02 -11.01 -8.30
CA SER A 35 8.27 -10.25 -8.37
C SER A 35 8.52 -9.80 -9.81
N GLY A 36 9.18 -8.65 -9.96
CA GLY A 36 9.51 -8.11 -11.29
C GLY A 36 8.44 -7.23 -11.90
N THR A 37 7.36 -6.91 -11.18
CA THR A 37 6.30 -6.04 -11.68
C THR A 37 6.51 -4.56 -11.33
N GLY A 38 7.62 -4.22 -10.67
CA GLY A 38 7.90 -2.85 -10.27
C GLY A 38 7.45 -2.49 -8.87
N LYS A 39 6.94 -3.44 -8.09
CA LYS A 39 6.44 -3.17 -6.72
C LYS A 39 7.51 -2.60 -5.81
N SER A 40 8.74 -3.12 -5.88
CA SER A 40 9.84 -2.61 -5.06
C SER A 40 10.20 -1.17 -5.40
N ALA A 41 10.20 -0.82 -6.68
CA ALA A 41 10.45 0.55 -7.11
C ALA A 41 9.35 1.48 -6.62
N VAL A 42 8.09 1.07 -6.75
CA VAL A 42 6.95 1.85 -6.26
C VAL A 42 7.06 2.08 -4.76
N PHE A 43 7.38 1.03 -3.98
CA PHE A 43 7.52 1.19 -2.54
C PHE A 43 8.62 2.19 -2.19
N SER A 44 9.75 2.16 -2.90
CA SER A 44 10.83 3.12 -2.69
C SER A 44 10.36 4.56 -2.93
N PHE A 45 9.58 4.79 -3.97
CA PHE A 45 9.04 6.13 -4.26
C PHE A 45 8.07 6.58 -3.17
N LEU A 46 7.26 5.66 -2.65
CA LEU A 46 6.33 5.97 -1.56
C LEU A 46 7.07 6.24 -0.26
N GLN A 47 8.19 5.57 -0.01
CA GLN A 47 9.04 5.87 1.15
C GLN A 47 9.64 7.29 1.06
N GLU A 48 10.04 7.72 -0.12
CA GLU A 48 10.52 9.08 -0.32
C GLU A 48 9.41 10.10 -0.03
N LEU A 49 8.20 9.81 -0.48
CA LEU A 49 7.06 10.67 -0.20
C LEU A 49 6.77 10.71 1.31
N ALA A 50 6.86 9.58 2.00
CA ALA A 50 6.65 9.51 3.44
C ALA A 50 7.68 10.32 4.23
N ALA A 51 8.88 10.48 3.70
CA ALA A 51 9.90 11.30 4.35
C ALA A 51 9.50 12.77 4.39
N GLU A 52 8.66 13.21 3.46
CA GLU A 52 8.20 14.60 3.36
C GLU A 52 6.79 14.81 3.93
N ASP A 53 6.00 13.74 4.04
CA ASP A 53 4.60 13.80 4.49
C ASP A 53 4.41 12.92 5.72
N LYS A 54 4.22 13.54 6.88
CA LYS A 54 4.09 12.85 8.16
C LYS A 54 2.80 12.05 8.31
N THR A 55 1.84 12.22 7.42
CA THR A 55 0.62 11.40 7.44
C THR A 55 0.86 10.04 6.82
N ILE A 56 1.99 9.84 6.15
CA ILE A 56 2.32 8.58 5.48
C ILE A 56 3.36 7.82 6.30
N LYS A 57 3.08 6.55 6.57
CA LYS A 57 3.99 5.63 7.29
C LYS A 57 4.23 4.40 6.43
N CYS A 58 5.49 4.01 6.29
CA CYS A 58 5.87 2.85 5.49
C CYS A 58 6.52 1.77 6.36
N TYR A 59 6.15 0.52 6.12
CA TYR A 59 6.71 -0.64 6.81
C TYR A 59 7.01 -1.74 5.80
N ASN A 60 8.05 -2.54 6.07
CA ASN A 60 8.39 -3.70 5.26
C ASN A 60 8.93 -4.83 6.15
N TYR A 61 9.44 -5.90 5.53
CA TYR A 61 9.91 -7.06 6.27
C TYR A 61 11.00 -6.74 7.30
N LEU A 62 11.74 -5.64 7.13
CA LEU A 62 12.78 -5.23 8.07
C LEU A 62 12.20 -4.74 9.40
N ASP A 63 10.92 -4.42 9.43
CA ASP A 63 10.25 -3.94 10.63
C ASP A 63 9.70 -5.05 11.52
N LYS A 64 9.88 -6.30 11.15
CA LYS A 64 9.28 -7.45 11.85
C LYS A 64 9.58 -7.48 13.34
N SER A 65 10.75 -7.03 13.74
CA SER A 65 11.19 -7.03 15.16
C SER A 65 11.28 -5.64 15.76
N THR A 66 10.71 -4.62 15.14
CA THR A 66 10.88 -3.22 15.57
C THR A 66 9.68 -2.65 16.35
N GLY A 67 8.70 -3.47 16.73
CA GLY A 67 7.51 -2.97 17.42
C GLY A 67 6.49 -2.34 16.48
N TYR A 68 6.52 -2.67 15.21
CA TYR A 68 5.62 -2.09 14.22
C TYR A 68 4.14 -2.33 14.55
N LYS A 69 3.82 -3.46 15.18
CA LYS A 69 2.44 -3.78 15.57
C LYS A 69 1.86 -2.73 16.51
N THR A 70 2.62 -2.37 17.52
CA THR A 70 2.21 -1.34 18.47
C THR A 70 2.12 0.01 17.78
N ALA A 71 3.07 0.34 16.90
CA ALA A 71 3.08 1.58 16.17
C ALA A 71 1.82 1.72 15.31
N ILE A 72 1.44 0.67 14.59
CA ILE A 72 0.22 0.67 13.77
C ILE A 72 -1.02 0.82 14.64
N LYS A 73 -1.11 0.06 15.74
CA LYS A 73 -2.28 0.10 16.61
C LYS A 73 -2.47 1.45 17.29
N ARG A 74 -1.40 2.19 17.50
CA ARG A 74 -1.45 3.54 18.07
C ARG A 74 -1.68 4.63 17.03
N SER A 75 -1.51 4.32 15.76
CA SER A 75 -1.66 5.31 14.69
C SER A 75 -3.11 5.71 14.49
N LYS A 76 -3.32 6.99 14.18
CA LYS A 76 -4.63 7.54 13.81
C LYS A 76 -4.44 8.52 12.66
N SER A 77 -5.36 8.49 11.71
CA SER A 77 -5.37 9.40 10.57
C SER A 77 -4.07 9.32 9.76
N LYS A 78 -3.60 8.10 9.54
CA LYS A 78 -2.39 7.83 8.75
C LYS A 78 -2.71 7.00 7.53
N LEU A 79 -1.96 7.24 6.47
CA LEU A 79 -1.88 6.32 5.34
C LEU A 79 -0.70 5.39 5.62
N ILE A 80 -1.00 4.12 5.84
CA ILE A 80 -0.02 3.12 6.20
C ILE A 80 0.25 2.25 4.98
N ILE A 81 1.50 2.23 4.53
CA ILE A 81 1.93 1.51 3.35
C ILE A 81 2.82 0.35 3.79
N ILE A 82 2.43 -0.87 3.43
CA ILE A 82 3.11 -2.08 3.87
C ILE A 82 3.60 -2.86 2.65
N ASP A 83 4.90 -3.07 2.55
CA ASP A 83 5.51 -3.91 1.53
C ASP A 83 5.89 -5.27 2.14
N ASN A 84 6.01 -6.28 1.30
CA ASN A 84 6.31 -7.65 1.72
C ASN A 84 5.35 -8.13 2.82
N ALA A 85 4.08 -7.88 2.60
CA ALA A 85 3.04 -8.18 3.59
C ALA A 85 3.00 -9.67 3.97
N ASP A 86 3.34 -10.56 3.03
CA ASP A 86 3.35 -12.00 3.28
C ASP A 86 4.37 -12.40 4.33
N ILE A 87 5.44 -11.63 4.46
CA ILE A 87 6.49 -11.86 5.45
C ILE A 87 6.21 -11.10 6.74
N LEU A 88 5.79 -9.85 6.64
CA LEU A 88 5.62 -8.98 7.81
C LEU A 88 4.36 -9.27 8.61
N LEU A 89 3.22 -9.45 7.95
CA LEU A 89 1.93 -9.52 8.63
C LEU A 89 1.58 -10.93 9.08
N ASP A 90 1.39 -11.13 10.37
CA ASP A 90 0.81 -12.37 10.91
C ASP A 90 -0.73 -12.28 10.88
N ASP A 91 -1.39 -13.36 11.30
CA ASP A 91 -2.85 -13.43 11.29
C ASP A 91 -3.49 -12.36 12.15
N ASP A 92 -2.87 -12.06 13.28
CA ASP A 92 -3.35 -11.06 14.23
C ASP A 92 -3.37 -9.67 13.60
N MET A 93 -2.28 -9.29 12.94
CA MET A 93 -2.18 -7.99 12.26
C MET A 93 -3.10 -7.90 11.05
N ARG A 94 -3.24 -8.99 10.30
CA ARG A 94 -4.17 -9.03 9.17
C ARG A 94 -5.60 -8.81 9.64
N HIS A 95 -5.97 -9.43 10.74
CA HIS A 95 -7.29 -9.24 11.34
C HIS A 95 -7.48 -7.79 11.82
N TYR A 96 -6.51 -7.25 12.53
CA TYR A 96 -6.56 -5.87 13.02
C TYR A 96 -6.75 -4.87 11.87
N ILE A 97 -5.93 -4.99 10.84
CA ILE A 97 -5.97 -4.08 9.69
C ILE A 97 -7.33 -4.14 9.00
N SER A 98 -7.90 -5.34 8.87
CA SER A 98 -9.20 -5.53 8.22
C SER A 98 -10.32 -4.75 8.88
N LEU A 99 -10.22 -4.51 10.18
CA LEU A 99 -11.24 -3.85 10.98
C LEU A 99 -10.89 -2.40 11.34
N ASP A 100 -9.70 -1.93 10.96
CA ASP A 100 -9.26 -0.59 11.32
C ASP A 100 -9.85 0.46 10.38
N GLY A 101 -10.73 1.30 10.92
CA GLY A 101 -11.29 2.43 10.18
C GLY A 101 -10.62 3.76 10.52
N LYS A 102 -9.61 3.78 11.39
CA LYS A 102 -8.91 5.00 11.79
C LYS A 102 -7.81 5.41 10.81
N ASN A 103 -7.28 4.44 10.08
CA ASN A 103 -6.17 4.62 9.15
C ASN A 103 -6.58 4.08 7.78
N GLN A 104 -5.82 4.49 6.77
CA GLN A 104 -5.96 3.97 5.41
C GLN A 104 -4.73 3.12 5.10
N TYR A 105 -4.90 2.08 4.29
CA TYR A 105 -3.83 1.14 4.01
C TYR A 105 -3.59 0.92 2.52
N ILE A 106 -2.33 0.87 2.14
CA ILE A 106 -1.88 0.29 0.86
C ILE A 106 -0.98 -0.88 1.22
N ILE A 107 -1.37 -2.09 0.83
CA ILE A 107 -0.67 -3.30 1.20
C ILE A 107 -0.16 -3.98 -0.06
N ILE A 108 1.12 -4.29 -0.10
CA ILE A 108 1.76 -4.92 -1.24
C ILE A 108 2.17 -6.34 -0.85
N GLY A 109 1.66 -7.33 -1.59
CA GLY A 109 1.96 -8.72 -1.29
C GLY A 109 1.43 -9.65 -2.36
N ARG A 110 1.52 -10.96 -2.09
CA ARG A 110 1.06 -12.00 -3.01
C ARG A 110 -0.24 -12.65 -2.55
N ASN A 111 -0.44 -12.72 -1.24
CA ASN A 111 -1.55 -13.46 -0.66
C ASN A 111 -2.40 -12.57 0.24
N PRO A 112 -3.63 -12.22 -0.17
CA PRO A 112 -4.52 -11.39 0.64
C PRO A 112 -5.29 -12.16 1.71
N THR A 113 -5.04 -13.45 1.89
CA THR A 113 -5.75 -14.28 2.87
C THR A 113 -5.66 -13.68 4.27
N GLY A 114 -6.78 -13.67 4.99
CA GLY A 114 -6.85 -13.14 6.36
C GLY A 114 -7.13 -11.66 6.44
N LEU A 115 -7.15 -10.95 5.31
CA LEU A 115 -7.43 -9.50 5.28
C LEU A 115 -8.89 -9.19 4.99
N LEU A 116 -9.74 -10.17 4.83
CA LEU A 116 -11.20 -10.01 4.66
C LEU A 116 -11.56 -9.03 3.52
N LEU A 117 -10.83 -9.09 2.43
CA LEU A 117 -10.98 -8.16 1.32
C LEU A 117 -11.99 -8.65 0.29
N SER A 118 -12.67 -7.70 -0.35
CA SER A 118 -13.49 -7.97 -1.53
C SER A 118 -12.64 -7.79 -2.79
N GLN A 119 -13.21 -8.19 -3.93
CA GLN A 119 -12.52 -8.06 -5.23
C GLN A 119 -12.13 -6.60 -5.54
N ASP A 120 -12.96 -5.64 -5.12
CA ASP A 120 -12.69 -4.23 -5.41
C ASP A 120 -11.48 -3.68 -4.66
N GLU A 121 -11.04 -4.36 -3.61
CA GLU A 121 -9.90 -3.95 -2.80
C GLU A 121 -8.59 -4.57 -3.28
N ILE A 122 -8.65 -5.51 -4.22
CA ILE A 122 -7.47 -6.19 -4.76
C ILE A 122 -7.19 -5.68 -6.16
N VAL A 123 -6.00 -5.11 -6.33
CA VAL A 123 -5.60 -4.46 -7.57
C VAL A 123 -4.22 -4.97 -8.02
N GLU A 124 -3.88 -4.67 -9.25
CA GLU A 124 -2.56 -4.97 -9.80
C GLU A 124 -1.86 -3.70 -10.22
N LEU A 125 -0.54 -3.73 -10.17
CA LEU A 125 0.28 -2.63 -10.61
C LEU A 125 0.45 -2.69 -12.14
N LYS A 126 0.15 -1.58 -12.80
CA LYS A 126 0.37 -1.43 -14.22
C LYS A 126 1.46 -0.40 -14.46
N SER A 127 2.39 -0.69 -15.36
CA SER A 127 3.42 0.26 -15.76
C SER A 127 3.35 0.53 -17.27
N GLU A 128 3.52 1.79 -17.63
CA GLU A 128 3.59 2.22 -19.03
C GLU A 128 4.79 3.13 -19.19
N THR A 129 5.60 2.88 -20.23
CA THR A 129 6.77 3.70 -20.52
C THR A 129 6.54 4.49 -21.80
N THR A 130 6.67 5.81 -21.71
CA THR A 130 6.51 6.71 -22.86
C THR A 130 7.58 7.78 -22.76
N ASN A 131 8.32 7.99 -23.85
CA ASN A 131 9.38 9.02 -23.93
C ASN A 131 10.39 8.94 -22.77
N GLY A 132 10.79 7.72 -22.41
CA GLY A 132 11.76 7.50 -21.34
C GLY A 132 11.22 7.64 -19.92
N GLN A 133 9.92 7.89 -19.77
CA GLN A 133 9.30 7.95 -18.45
C GLN A 133 8.37 6.75 -18.23
N THR A 134 8.49 6.11 -17.09
CA THR A 134 7.61 5.00 -16.69
C THR A 134 6.59 5.51 -15.69
N ARG A 135 5.32 5.28 -15.97
CA ARG A 135 4.22 5.65 -15.11
C ARG A 135 3.58 4.39 -14.52
N PHE A 136 3.39 4.39 -13.20
CA PHE A 136 2.74 3.31 -12.47
C PHE A 136 1.33 3.71 -12.08
N THR A 137 0.38 2.85 -12.41
CA THR A 137 -1.03 3.03 -12.05
C THR A 137 -1.58 1.72 -11.48
N LEU A 138 -2.80 1.77 -10.96
CA LEU A 138 -3.48 0.59 -10.42
C LEU A 138 -4.63 0.19 -11.33
N ILE A 139 -4.76 -1.10 -11.59
CA ILE A 139 -5.87 -1.67 -12.35
C ILE A 139 -6.54 -2.77 -11.52
N LYS A 140 -7.79 -3.05 -11.81
CA LYS A 140 -8.51 -4.11 -11.13
C LYS A 140 -7.88 -5.47 -11.43
N SER A 141 -7.80 -6.33 -10.40
CA SER A 141 -7.28 -7.69 -10.55
C SER A 141 -8.32 -8.65 -11.12
N PHE A 142 -9.58 -8.28 -11.04
CA PHE A 142 -10.69 -9.13 -11.48
C PHE A 142 -11.59 -8.43 -12.48
#